data_05db39209466c43f687bb724e40fe9b7
#
_entry.id   05db39209466c43f687bb724e40fe9b7
#
_cell.length_a   1.000
_cell.length_b   1.000
_cell.length_c   1.000
_cell.angle_alpha   90.00
_cell.angle_beta   90.00
_cell.angle_gamma   90.00
#
_symmetry.space_group_name_H-M   'P 1'
#
loop_
_entity.id
_entity.type
_entity.pdbx_description
1 polymer ?
#
loop_
_entity_poly.entity_id
_entity_poly.type
_entity_poly.pdbx_seq_one_letter_code
_entity_poly.pdbx_strand_id
1 'polypeptide(L)'
;SAITAITVQNTLGVQAVHPIPLEILKGQIEAVLLDIGADAIKIGMLHSSEAVNIIADTIEKYNITNVVLDPVMVSTSGHKLIEEDAIEAIKSRLISLTRVITPNIPEAEILAGCLISGEQDFDKVARKLSDNGNVSVLLKAGHLDGECLVDYFYNAEDGTMTKLPSER
;
A
#
# COMPACT_ATOMS: atom_id res chain seq x y z
N SER A 1 -7.64 11.18 11.15
CA SER A 1 -7.38 9.81 10.66
C SER A 1 -8.64 8.97 10.73
N ALA A 2 -8.70 7.90 9.92
CA ALA A 2 -9.77 6.91 9.94
C ALA A 2 -9.17 5.53 10.29
N ILE A 3 -9.84 4.80 11.17
CA ILE A 3 -9.45 3.45 11.58
C ILE A 3 -10.16 2.46 10.67
N THR A 4 -9.42 1.55 10.02
CA THR A 4 -9.96 0.52 9.13
C THR A 4 -10.24 -0.80 9.86
N ALA A 5 -9.39 -1.15 10.83
CA ALA A 5 -9.54 -2.32 11.68
C ALA A 5 -8.83 -2.11 13.02
N ILE A 6 -9.24 -2.88 14.02
CA ILE A 6 -8.58 -2.96 15.32
C ILE A 6 -7.87 -4.31 15.40
N THR A 7 -6.59 -4.30 15.76
CA THR A 7 -5.80 -5.52 15.94
C THR A 7 -5.52 -5.79 17.41
N VAL A 8 -5.63 -7.05 17.83
CA VAL A 8 -5.07 -7.55 19.08
C VAL A 8 -3.69 -8.10 18.77
N GLN A 9 -2.66 -7.30 19.07
CA GLN A 9 -1.29 -7.57 18.63
C GLN A 9 -0.28 -7.32 19.74
N ASN A 10 0.76 -8.15 19.77
CA ASN A 10 1.93 -7.98 20.63
C ASN A 10 3.22 -8.30 19.82
N THR A 11 4.37 -8.37 20.50
CA THR A 11 5.66 -8.67 19.84
C THR A 11 5.76 -10.09 19.28
N LEU A 12 4.86 -10.99 19.66
CA LEU A 12 4.82 -12.37 19.18
C LEU A 12 3.90 -12.54 17.95
N GLY A 13 2.99 -11.58 17.70
CA GLY A 13 2.13 -11.63 16.54
C GLY A 13 0.75 -11.00 16.74
N VAL A 14 -0.09 -11.19 15.72
CA VAL A 14 -1.48 -10.74 15.67
C VAL A 14 -2.38 -11.89 16.12
N GLN A 15 -3.16 -11.69 17.19
CA GLN A 15 -4.08 -12.67 17.74
C GLN A 15 -5.49 -12.55 17.16
N ALA A 16 -5.92 -11.32 16.85
CA ALA A 16 -7.23 -11.05 16.25
C ALA A 16 -7.20 -9.75 15.44
N VAL A 17 -8.06 -9.72 14.43
CA VAL A 17 -8.37 -8.51 13.65
C VAL A 17 -9.87 -8.30 13.70
N HIS A 18 -10.31 -7.11 14.08
CA HIS A 18 -11.72 -6.72 14.07
C HIS A 18 -11.90 -5.57 13.08
N PRO A 19 -12.52 -5.81 11.90
CA PRO A 19 -12.79 -4.75 10.95
C PRO A 19 -13.80 -3.76 11.53
N ILE A 20 -13.61 -2.47 11.22
CA ILE A 20 -14.59 -1.44 11.58
C ILE A 20 -15.79 -1.56 10.64
N PRO A 21 -17.04 -1.42 11.14
CA PRO A 21 -18.22 -1.37 10.29
C PRO A 21 -18.05 -0.34 9.15
N LEU A 22 -18.45 -0.73 7.95
CA LEU A 22 -18.14 0.02 6.73
C LEU A 22 -18.75 1.43 6.73
N GLU A 23 -19.94 1.59 7.30
CA GLU A 23 -20.60 2.89 7.47
C GLU A 23 -19.82 3.80 8.44
N ILE A 24 -19.18 3.21 9.46
CA ILE A 24 -18.34 3.97 10.39
C ILE A 24 -17.02 4.35 9.72
N LEU A 25 -16.40 3.46 8.96
CA LEU A 25 -15.19 3.77 8.20
C LEU A 25 -15.45 4.93 7.24
N LYS A 26 -16.50 4.86 6.45
CA LYS A 26 -16.92 5.94 5.54
C LYS A 26 -17.17 7.25 6.29
N GLY A 27 -17.93 7.18 7.38
CA GLY A 27 -18.24 8.34 8.21
C GLY A 27 -16.99 9.01 8.79
N GLN A 28 -16.00 8.24 9.25
CA GLN A 28 -14.72 8.78 9.75
C GLN A 28 -13.97 9.55 8.65
N ILE A 29 -13.90 9.01 7.44
CA ILE A 29 -13.20 9.65 6.32
C ILE A 29 -13.94 10.94 5.94
N GLU A 30 -15.25 10.87 5.73
CA GLU A 30 -16.07 12.02 5.35
C GLU A 30 -16.06 13.13 6.41
N ALA A 31 -16.09 12.78 7.69
CA ALA A 31 -16.03 13.77 8.78
C ALA A 31 -14.75 14.60 8.72
N VAL A 32 -13.60 13.98 8.41
CA VAL A 32 -12.33 14.71 8.26
C VAL A 32 -12.30 15.54 6.99
N LEU A 33 -12.72 14.95 5.86
CA LEU A 33 -12.66 15.62 4.56
C LEU A 33 -13.60 16.84 4.48
N LEU A 34 -14.77 16.76 5.10
CA LEU A 34 -15.77 17.84 5.05
C LEU A 34 -15.49 18.97 6.05
N ASP A 35 -14.76 18.70 7.13
CA ASP A 35 -14.46 19.70 8.16
C ASP A 35 -13.13 20.42 7.87
N ILE A 36 -12.01 19.69 7.88
CA ILE A 36 -10.66 20.26 7.75
C ILE A 36 -9.99 19.98 6.41
N GLY A 37 -10.51 19.03 5.63
CA GLY A 37 -9.90 18.57 4.39
C GLY A 37 -8.64 17.73 4.60
N ALA A 38 -7.95 17.40 3.49
CA ALA A 38 -6.66 16.73 3.48
C ALA A 38 -5.89 17.08 2.20
N ASP A 39 -4.64 17.51 2.33
CA ASP A 39 -3.75 17.79 1.20
C ASP A 39 -3.18 16.51 0.60
N ALA A 40 -3.05 15.46 1.41
CA ALA A 40 -2.63 14.13 1.02
C ALA A 40 -3.24 13.07 1.94
N ILE A 41 -3.41 11.86 1.41
CA ILE A 41 -3.91 10.70 2.17
C ILE A 41 -2.88 9.58 2.10
N LYS A 42 -2.53 9.01 3.26
CA LYS A 42 -1.81 7.73 3.33
C LYS A 42 -2.79 6.63 3.71
N ILE A 43 -2.82 5.59 2.89
CA ILE A 43 -3.58 4.36 3.11
C ILE A 43 -2.61 3.29 3.59
N GLY A 44 -2.94 2.64 4.69
CA GLY A 44 -2.20 1.50 5.23
C GLY A 44 -3.01 0.20 5.11
N MET A 45 -3.17 -0.50 6.24
CA MET A 45 -3.87 -1.78 6.28
C MET A 45 -5.33 -1.67 5.82
N LEU A 46 -5.71 -2.50 4.84
CA LEU A 46 -7.07 -2.70 4.36
C LEU A 46 -7.41 -4.19 4.47
N HIS A 47 -8.43 -4.53 5.25
CA HIS A 47 -8.72 -5.93 5.57
C HIS A 47 -9.58 -6.62 4.49
N SER A 48 -10.61 -5.94 3.96
CA SER A 48 -11.58 -6.52 3.04
C SER A 48 -11.74 -5.72 1.74
N SER A 49 -12.27 -6.36 0.71
CA SER A 49 -12.57 -5.75 -0.59
C SER A 49 -13.58 -4.59 -0.47
N GLU A 50 -14.54 -4.69 0.44
CA GLU A 50 -15.52 -3.63 0.67
C GLU A 50 -14.87 -2.38 1.26
N ALA A 51 -13.90 -2.54 2.17
CA ALA A 51 -13.14 -1.41 2.70
C ALA A 51 -12.32 -0.73 1.59
N VAL A 52 -11.67 -1.52 0.71
CA VAL A 52 -10.96 -1.01 -0.47
C VAL A 52 -11.91 -0.21 -1.37
N ASN A 53 -13.09 -0.76 -1.68
CA ASN A 53 -14.07 -0.11 -2.54
C ASN A 53 -14.58 1.22 -1.96
N ILE A 54 -14.91 1.26 -0.66
CA ILE A 54 -15.35 2.50 -0.01
C ILE A 54 -14.27 3.59 -0.08
N ILE A 55 -13.01 3.22 0.11
CA ILE A 55 -11.89 4.16 0.04
C ILE A 55 -11.71 4.65 -1.40
N ALA A 56 -11.74 3.75 -2.38
CA ALA A 56 -11.65 4.11 -3.79
C ALA A 56 -12.79 5.07 -4.20
N ASP A 57 -14.04 4.72 -3.88
CA ASP A 57 -15.20 5.59 -4.14
C ASP A 57 -15.07 6.95 -3.47
N THR A 58 -14.46 7.01 -2.29
CA THR A 58 -14.25 8.28 -1.58
C THR A 58 -13.16 9.12 -2.24
N ILE A 59 -12.05 8.52 -2.68
CA ILE A 59 -10.99 9.21 -3.42
C ILE A 59 -11.56 9.82 -4.71
N GLU A 60 -12.32 9.04 -5.46
CA GLU A 60 -12.97 9.49 -6.70
C GLU A 60 -13.99 10.62 -6.43
N LYS A 61 -14.89 10.43 -5.44
CA LYS A 61 -15.93 11.39 -5.07
C LYS A 61 -15.37 12.77 -4.69
N TYR A 62 -14.26 12.80 -3.96
CA TYR A 62 -13.65 14.03 -3.47
C TYR A 62 -12.47 14.52 -4.32
N ASN A 63 -12.19 13.86 -5.46
CA ASN A 63 -11.09 14.17 -6.40
C ASN A 63 -9.74 14.29 -5.69
N ILE A 64 -9.39 13.32 -4.84
CA ILE A 64 -8.16 13.34 -4.07
C ILE A 64 -7.03 12.81 -4.95
N THR A 65 -6.01 13.62 -5.22
CA THR A 65 -4.92 13.29 -6.14
C THR A 65 -3.62 12.87 -5.45
N ASN A 66 -3.39 13.30 -4.22
CA ASN A 66 -2.18 12.98 -3.47
C ASN A 66 -2.44 11.78 -2.54
N VAL A 67 -2.44 10.59 -3.11
CA VAL A 67 -2.69 9.35 -2.37
C VAL A 67 -1.44 8.49 -2.35
N VAL A 68 -1.02 8.06 -1.16
CA VAL A 68 0.05 7.07 -0.95
C VAL A 68 -0.57 5.79 -0.42
N LEU A 69 -0.31 4.68 -1.09
CA LEU A 69 -0.74 3.35 -0.65
C LEU A 69 0.45 2.56 -0.12
N ASP A 70 0.41 2.23 1.15
CA ASP A 70 1.31 1.26 1.80
C ASP A 70 0.53 -0.06 1.93
N PRO A 71 0.72 -1.03 1.02
CA PRO A 71 -0.17 -2.18 0.89
C PRO A 71 0.14 -3.24 1.95
N VAL A 72 -0.13 -2.94 3.22
CA VAL A 72 0.15 -3.82 4.35
C VAL A 72 -0.67 -5.10 4.24
N MET A 73 -0.02 -6.21 3.88
CA MET A 73 -0.67 -7.51 3.65
C MET A 73 -0.36 -8.53 4.73
N VAL A 74 0.84 -8.45 5.31
CA VAL A 74 1.34 -9.41 6.28
C VAL A 74 1.96 -8.68 7.46
N SER A 75 1.68 -9.12 8.68
CA SER A 75 2.36 -8.59 9.86
C SER A 75 3.83 -9.00 9.90
N THR A 76 4.64 -8.32 10.70
CA THR A 76 6.05 -8.69 10.92
C THR A 76 6.22 -10.13 11.42
N SER A 77 5.20 -10.67 12.09
CA SER A 77 5.15 -12.07 12.57
C SER A 77 4.62 -13.06 11.53
N GLY A 78 4.36 -12.66 10.27
CA GLY A 78 3.91 -13.52 9.18
C GLY A 78 2.38 -13.78 9.14
N HIS A 79 1.59 -13.15 10.00
CA HIS A 79 0.13 -13.30 9.94
C HIS A 79 -0.45 -12.50 8.78
N LYS A 80 -1.32 -13.15 7.99
CA LYS A 80 -2.07 -12.50 6.90
C LYS A 80 -3.09 -11.52 7.50
N LEU A 81 -3.01 -10.27 7.08
CA LEU A 81 -3.84 -9.15 7.56
C LEU A 81 -4.95 -8.77 6.58
N ILE A 82 -4.90 -9.30 5.36
CA ILE A 82 -5.74 -8.95 4.24
C ILE A 82 -6.41 -10.21 3.65
N GLU A 83 -7.63 -10.09 3.18
CA GLU A 83 -8.34 -11.13 2.45
C GLU A 83 -7.90 -11.17 0.98
N GLU A 84 -8.10 -12.32 0.30
CA GLU A 84 -7.61 -12.48 -1.09
C GLU A 84 -8.35 -11.59 -2.09
N ASP A 85 -9.65 -11.42 -1.90
CA ASP A 85 -10.47 -10.54 -2.72
C ASP A 85 -10.12 -9.05 -2.52
N ALA A 86 -9.64 -8.67 -1.33
CA ALA A 86 -9.13 -7.33 -1.09
C ALA A 86 -7.84 -7.04 -1.87
N ILE A 87 -6.97 -8.05 -2.07
CA ILE A 87 -5.77 -7.92 -2.92
C ILE A 87 -6.19 -7.62 -4.36
N GLU A 88 -7.18 -8.34 -4.89
CA GLU A 88 -7.68 -8.11 -6.25
C GLU A 88 -8.39 -6.75 -6.37
N ALA A 89 -9.11 -6.31 -5.34
CA ALA A 89 -9.71 -4.98 -5.29
C ALA A 89 -8.64 -3.86 -5.27
N ILE A 90 -7.54 -4.04 -4.52
CA ILE A 90 -6.40 -3.12 -4.53
C ILE A 90 -5.81 -3.02 -5.94
N LYS A 91 -5.54 -4.15 -6.59
CA LYS A 91 -4.94 -4.20 -7.94
C LYS A 91 -5.84 -3.57 -8.99
N SER A 92 -7.14 -3.86 -8.94
CA SER A 92 -8.08 -3.46 -10.00
C SER A 92 -8.66 -2.05 -9.84
N ARG A 93 -8.71 -1.53 -8.61
CA ARG A 93 -9.36 -0.25 -8.32
C ARG A 93 -8.49 0.79 -7.64
N LEU A 94 -7.68 0.39 -6.67
CA LEU A 94 -7.04 1.35 -5.78
C LEU A 94 -5.69 1.83 -6.31
N ILE A 95 -4.88 0.95 -6.91
CA ILE A 95 -3.54 1.32 -7.41
C ILE A 95 -3.63 2.50 -8.37
N SER A 96 -4.52 2.46 -9.35
CA SER A 96 -4.67 3.52 -10.37
C SER A 96 -5.09 4.90 -9.79
N LEU A 97 -5.62 4.92 -8.57
CA LEU A 97 -6.01 6.14 -7.85
C LEU A 97 -4.88 6.68 -6.95
N THR A 98 -3.74 6.01 -6.90
CA THR A 98 -2.62 6.42 -6.06
C THR A 98 -1.55 7.17 -6.85
N ARG A 99 -0.86 8.09 -6.20
CA ARG A 99 0.34 8.72 -6.75
C ARG A 99 1.59 7.88 -6.53
N VAL A 100 1.65 7.20 -5.39
CA VAL A 100 2.77 6.35 -5.00
C VAL A 100 2.26 5.12 -4.26
N ILE A 101 2.83 3.96 -4.59
CA ILE A 101 2.69 2.74 -3.77
C ILE A 101 4.04 2.39 -3.14
N THR A 102 4.01 1.85 -1.90
CA THR A 102 5.23 1.58 -1.13
C THR A 102 5.32 0.14 -0.63
N PRO A 103 5.29 -0.86 -1.52
CA PRO A 103 5.33 -2.26 -1.12
C PRO A 103 6.73 -2.69 -0.63
N ASN A 104 6.79 -3.58 0.34
CA ASN A 104 7.98 -4.39 0.59
C ASN A 104 8.10 -5.51 -0.47
N ILE A 105 9.21 -6.28 -0.46
CA ILE A 105 9.45 -7.31 -1.47
C ILE A 105 8.32 -8.36 -1.52
N PRO A 106 7.89 -8.98 -0.40
CA PRO A 106 6.75 -9.92 -0.41
C PRO A 106 5.45 -9.31 -0.94
N GLU A 107 5.15 -8.08 -0.57
CA GLU A 107 3.95 -7.36 -1.05
C GLU A 107 4.03 -7.06 -2.55
N ALA A 108 5.22 -6.68 -3.04
CA ALA A 108 5.46 -6.46 -4.46
C ALA A 108 5.29 -7.74 -5.27
N GLU A 109 5.78 -8.89 -4.78
CA GLU A 109 5.59 -10.20 -5.41
C GLU A 109 4.10 -10.58 -5.52
N ILE A 110 3.33 -10.39 -4.46
CA ILE A 110 1.88 -10.65 -4.43
C ILE A 110 1.16 -9.75 -5.44
N LEU A 111 1.42 -8.46 -5.41
CA LEU A 111 0.76 -7.50 -6.30
C LEU A 111 1.16 -7.71 -7.77
N ALA A 112 2.44 -7.97 -8.04
CA ALA A 112 2.95 -8.20 -9.38
C ALA A 112 2.65 -9.62 -9.91
N GLY A 113 2.35 -10.58 -9.01
CA GLY A 113 2.14 -11.98 -9.39
C GLY A 113 3.39 -12.62 -10.00
N CYS A 114 4.58 -12.28 -9.47
CA CYS A 114 5.87 -12.86 -9.89
C CYS A 114 6.88 -12.76 -8.76
N LEU A 115 7.82 -13.71 -8.71
CA LEU A 115 8.90 -13.73 -7.72
C LEU A 115 9.96 -12.68 -8.04
N ILE A 116 10.63 -12.20 -7.01
CA ILE A 116 11.77 -11.30 -7.05
C ILE A 116 12.99 -12.08 -6.54
N SER A 117 13.91 -12.42 -7.45
CA SER A 117 15.11 -13.20 -7.12
C SER A 117 16.29 -12.32 -6.72
N GLY A 118 16.21 -11.03 -6.99
CA GLY A 118 17.26 -10.06 -6.67
C GLY A 118 17.03 -8.71 -7.33
N GLU A 119 18.01 -7.82 -7.18
CA GLU A 119 17.95 -6.44 -7.68
C GLU A 119 17.64 -6.32 -9.18
N GLN A 120 18.09 -7.29 -9.99
CA GLN A 120 17.85 -7.31 -11.44
C GLN A 120 16.36 -7.36 -11.82
N ASP A 121 15.50 -7.78 -10.90
CA ASP A 121 14.05 -7.87 -11.13
C ASP A 121 13.30 -6.58 -10.75
N PHE A 122 13.91 -5.68 -9.97
CA PHE A 122 13.24 -4.53 -9.38
C PHE A 122 12.66 -3.56 -10.41
N ASP A 123 13.42 -3.21 -11.46
CA ASP A 123 12.93 -2.30 -12.49
C ASP A 123 11.70 -2.90 -13.21
N LYS A 124 11.77 -4.18 -13.56
CA LYS A 124 10.66 -4.88 -14.21
C LYS A 124 9.42 -4.95 -13.33
N VAL A 125 9.60 -5.26 -12.04
CA VAL A 125 8.48 -5.37 -11.09
C VAL A 125 7.87 -3.99 -10.83
N ALA A 126 8.70 -2.97 -10.60
CA ALA A 126 8.21 -1.61 -10.38
C ALA A 126 7.40 -1.10 -11.58
N ARG A 127 7.89 -1.30 -12.82
CA ARG A 127 7.13 -0.95 -14.04
C ARG A 127 5.83 -1.72 -14.15
N LYS A 128 5.78 -2.98 -13.76
CA LYS A 128 4.54 -3.77 -13.75
C LYS A 128 3.53 -3.22 -12.75
N LEU A 129 4.00 -2.77 -11.58
CA LEU A 129 3.17 -2.20 -10.53
C LEU A 129 2.76 -0.75 -10.79
N SER A 130 3.43 -0.06 -11.69
CA SER A 130 3.24 1.38 -11.96
C SER A 130 1.97 1.70 -12.76
N ASP A 131 1.09 0.74 -13.02
CA ASP A 131 -0.12 0.96 -13.81
C ASP A 131 0.17 1.71 -15.12
N ASN A 132 0.95 1.07 -16.01
CA ASN A 132 1.37 1.65 -17.29
C ASN A 132 2.17 2.97 -17.18
N GLY A 133 2.88 3.18 -16.07
CA GLY A 133 3.69 4.37 -15.85
C GLY A 133 2.93 5.55 -15.23
N ASN A 134 1.75 5.32 -14.67
CA ASN A 134 0.95 6.37 -14.03
C ASN A 134 1.22 6.50 -12.52
N VAL A 135 1.74 5.43 -11.89
CA VAL A 135 1.94 5.34 -10.45
C VAL A 135 3.42 5.14 -10.12
N SER A 136 3.98 5.97 -9.28
CA SER A 136 5.34 5.78 -8.77
C SER A 136 5.39 4.64 -7.77
N VAL A 137 6.52 3.92 -7.71
CA VAL A 137 6.67 2.72 -6.88
C VAL A 137 7.92 2.85 -6.01
N LEU A 138 7.76 2.80 -4.70
CA LEU A 138 8.86 2.68 -3.75
C LEU A 138 8.95 1.22 -3.26
N LEU A 139 9.89 0.46 -3.80
CA LEU A 139 10.19 -0.89 -3.33
C LEU A 139 11.05 -0.81 -2.06
N LYS A 140 10.47 -1.24 -0.93
CA LYS A 140 11.16 -1.33 0.37
C LYS A 140 11.99 -2.62 0.40
N ALA A 141 13.26 -2.54 -0.02
CA ALA A 141 14.15 -3.70 -0.19
C ALA A 141 15.17 -3.88 0.94
N GLY A 142 15.05 -3.14 2.02
CA GLY A 142 15.98 -3.11 3.15
C GLY A 142 16.19 -4.44 3.93
N HIS A 143 15.63 -5.55 3.47
CA HIS A 143 15.78 -6.88 4.07
C HIS A 143 16.72 -7.79 3.26
N LEU A 144 17.32 -7.29 2.17
CA LEU A 144 18.34 -8.03 1.45
C LEU A 144 19.65 -7.99 2.27
N ASP A 145 20.37 -9.11 2.32
CA ASP A 145 21.59 -9.31 3.10
C ASP A 145 22.65 -8.24 2.79
N GLY A 146 22.96 -7.38 3.75
CA GLY A 146 23.96 -6.32 3.60
C GLY A 146 24.00 -5.35 4.78
N GLU A 147 25.12 -4.62 4.92
CA GLU A 147 25.31 -3.60 5.95
C GLU A 147 24.52 -2.30 5.65
N CYS A 148 24.17 -2.07 4.38
CA CYS A 148 23.39 -0.91 3.93
C CYS A 148 21.98 -1.34 3.56
N LEU A 149 20.99 -0.58 4.04
CA LEU A 149 19.60 -0.68 3.57
C LEU A 149 19.48 0.12 2.27
N VAL A 150 18.90 -0.48 1.23
CA VAL A 150 18.68 0.22 -0.04
C VAL A 150 17.24 0.02 -0.47
N ASP A 151 16.48 1.09 -0.57
CA ASP A 151 15.18 1.09 -1.21
C ASP A 151 15.30 1.56 -2.67
N TYR A 152 14.30 1.25 -3.49
CA TYR A 152 14.33 1.55 -4.92
C TYR A 152 13.07 2.33 -5.30
N PHE A 153 13.26 3.53 -5.82
CA PHE A 153 12.17 4.40 -6.24
C PHE A 153 12.06 4.47 -7.76
N TYR A 154 10.95 3.95 -8.29
CA TYR A 154 10.55 4.15 -9.68
C TYR A 154 9.68 5.41 -9.75
N ASN A 155 10.15 6.41 -10.48
CA ASN A 155 9.41 7.63 -10.73
C ASN A 155 8.58 7.49 -12.01
N ALA A 156 7.26 7.58 -11.89
CA ALA A 156 6.34 7.48 -13.03
C ALA A 156 6.44 8.67 -13.99
N GLU A 157 6.85 9.85 -13.51
CA GLU A 157 6.90 11.07 -14.34
C GLU A 157 7.97 11.01 -15.43
N ASP A 158 9.11 10.38 -15.13
CA ASP A 158 10.24 10.30 -16.07
C ASP A 158 10.68 8.85 -16.41
N GLY A 159 10.05 7.87 -15.77
CA GLY A 159 10.33 6.44 -15.97
C GLY A 159 11.69 5.99 -15.42
N THR A 160 12.30 6.75 -14.52
CA THR A 160 13.62 6.43 -13.94
C THR A 160 13.51 5.60 -12.68
N MET A 161 14.55 4.76 -12.44
CA MET A 161 14.74 4.02 -11.19
C MET A 161 15.91 4.63 -10.42
N THR A 162 15.66 5.03 -9.18
CA THR A 162 16.65 5.62 -8.28
C THR A 162 16.87 4.72 -7.06
N LYS A 163 18.13 4.50 -6.70
CA LYS A 163 18.51 3.82 -5.44
C LYS A 163 18.49 4.83 -4.30
N LEU A 164 17.89 4.47 -3.19
CA LEU A 164 17.79 5.27 -1.97
C LEU A 164 18.52 4.54 -0.83
N PRO A 165 19.83 4.72 -0.70
CA PRO A 165 20.58 4.10 0.40
C PRO A 165 20.25 4.78 1.72
N SER A 166 20.17 3.98 2.81
CA SER A 166 20.06 4.45 4.18
C SER A 166 21.01 3.67 5.10
N GLU A 167 21.49 4.31 6.14
CA GLU A 167 22.25 3.66 7.21
C GLU A 167 21.29 2.94 8.17
N ARG A 168 21.75 1.83 8.76
CA ARG A 168 21.01 1.11 9.80
C ARG A 168 21.12 1.82 11.15
#